data_848d620f7acd122bdf30ad7bfd7e29cb
#
_entry.id   848d620f7acd122bdf30ad7bfd7e29cb
#
_cell.length_a   1.000
_cell.length_b   1.000
_cell.length_c   1.000
_cell.angle_alpha   90.00
_cell.angle_beta   90.00
_cell.angle_gamma   90.00
#
_symmetry.space_group_name_H-M   'P 1'
#
loop_
_entity.id
_entity.type
_entity.pdbx_description
1 polymer ?
#
loop_
_entity_poly.entity_id
_entity_poly.type
_entity_poly.pdbx_seq_one_letter_code
_entity_poly.pdbx_strand_id
1 'polypeptide(L)'
;MEIIATTKITNKYGIKAVKNGQKLNKYSEIPTPKKPSWLKVKAEFNPNFHKVKEQVQSKQLYTVCEEAHCPNINECWSAGTATFMLMGSVCTRACKFCSVDTGNPNGWLDKDEPLNTAKAVEIMKLKYVVLTSVNRDDLPDGGAQHFANTVKLIKDLNPDTAVEALTPDFKGLSSSIETLVNCGLEVFAQNIETVERLTHQVRDIRAGYQQTLDVLAESKRINPKVLTKTSIILGLGETDSEIEQTLNDLAKNKVDIVTIGQYLSLIHISEPTRQSLI
;
A
#
# COMPACT_ATOMS: atom_id res chain seq x y z
N MET A 1 -8.56 15.81 25.68
CA MET A 1 -8.38 15.14 24.39
C MET A 1 -8.39 16.26 23.34
N GLU A 2 -7.24 16.78 22.96
CA GLU A 2 -7.16 17.79 21.90
C GLU A 2 -7.43 17.13 20.56
N ILE A 3 -8.51 17.55 19.91
CA ILE A 3 -8.81 17.16 18.53
C ILE A 3 -7.91 18.03 17.66
N ILE A 4 -6.88 17.42 17.03
CA ILE A 4 -6.12 18.11 16.01
C ILE A 4 -7.09 18.45 14.89
N ALA A 5 -7.16 19.73 14.53
CA ALA A 5 -7.99 20.21 13.44
C ALA A 5 -7.64 19.48 12.15
N THR A 6 -8.55 18.66 11.65
CA THR A 6 -8.36 17.95 10.39
C THR A 6 -8.46 18.93 9.23
N THR A 7 -7.42 18.98 8.38
CA THR A 7 -7.44 19.81 7.19
C THR A 7 -8.31 19.17 6.12
N LYS A 8 -9.44 19.79 5.78
CA LYS A 8 -10.29 19.39 4.67
C LYS A 8 -9.69 19.93 3.38
N ILE A 9 -9.58 19.08 2.38
CA ILE A 9 -9.08 19.43 1.05
C ILE A 9 -10.08 19.00 -0.03
N THR A 10 -9.94 19.60 -1.21
CA THR A 10 -10.60 19.11 -2.42
C THR A 10 -9.50 18.88 -3.45
N ASN A 11 -9.41 17.65 -3.98
CA ASN A 11 -8.40 17.32 -4.96
C ASN A 11 -8.75 17.87 -6.36
N LYS A 12 -7.84 17.70 -7.34
CA LYS A 12 -8.02 18.17 -8.73
C LYS A 12 -9.24 17.57 -9.46
N TYR A 13 -9.83 16.52 -8.93
CA TYR A 13 -11.03 15.86 -9.46
C TYR A 13 -12.32 16.26 -8.72
N GLY A 14 -12.26 17.24 -7.82
CA GLY A 14 -13.41 17.70 -7.03
C GLY A 14 -13.76 16.78 -5.84
N ILE A 15 -12.94 15.76 -5.55
CA ILE A 15 -13.19 14.83 -4.45
C ILE A 15 -12.79 15.50 -3.14
N LYS A 16 -13.74 15.54 -2.19
CA LYS A 16 -13.50 16.05 -0.83
C LYS A 16 -12.84 14.97 0.04
N ALA A 17 -11.78 15.34 0.73
CA ALA A 17 -11.02 14.44 1.58
C ALA A 17 -10.51 15.14 2.84
N VAL A 18 -10.10 14.34 3.82
CA VAL A 18 -9.35 14.78 5.01
C VAL A 18 -7.89 14.45 4.74
N LYS A 19 -7.04 15.48 4.72
CA LYS A 19 -5.62 15.34 4.46
C LYS A 19 -4.94 14.47 5.52
N ASN A 20 -4.11 13.51 5.07
CA ASN A 20 -3.40 12.56 5.93
C ASN A 20 -4.32 11.71 6.83
N GLY A 21 -5.57 11.53 6.45
CA GLY A 21 -6.57 10.79 7.23
C GLY A 21 -6.96 11.47 8.55
N GLN A 22 -7.86 10.81 9.31
CA GLN A 22 -8.21 11.23 10.67
C GLN A 22 -7.23 10.61 11.67
N LYS A 23 -6.13 11.28 11.95
CA LYS A 23 -5.18 10.83 12.98
C LYS A 23 -5.55 11.43 14.32
N LEU A 24 -6.15 10.63 15.19
CA LEU A 24 -6.18 10.93 16.61
C LEU A 24 -4.77 10.81 17.15
N ASN A 25 -4.15 11.94 17.50
CA ASN A 25 -2.78 11.96 17.99
C ASN A 25 -2.73 11.46 19.46
N LYS A 26 -2.95 10.16 19.68
CA LYS A 26 -2.73 9.52 20.98
C LYS A 26 -1.25 9.35 21.32
N TYR A 27 -0.36 9.58 20.36
CA TYR A 27 1.08 9.34 20.48
C TYR A 27 1.92 10.61 20.61
N SER A 28 1.31 11.80 20.69
CA SER A 28 2.06 13.06 20.86
C SER A 28 2.80 13.17 22.20
N GLU A 29 2.47 12.32 23.18
CA GLU A 29 3.11 12.30 24.49
C GLU A 29 4.23 11.25 24.63
N ILE A 30 4.45 10.40 23.63
CA ILE A 30 5.56 9.45 23.66
C ILE A 30 6.82 10.19 23.19
N PRO A 31 7.83 10.38 24.06
CA PRO A 31 9.11 10.94 23.63
C PRO A 31 9.68 10.08 22.51
N THR A 32 9.77 10.64 21.32
CA THR A 32 10.34 9.93 20.18
C THR A 32 11.84 9.83 20.41
N PRO A 33 12.42 8.64 20.63
CA PRO A 33 13.87 8.51 20.82
C PRO A 33 14.59 8.99 19.55
N LYS A 34 15.78 9.59 19.73
CA LYS A 34 16.62 9.96 18.59
C LYS A 34 16.87 8.72 17.73
N LYS A 35 16.70 8.87 16.42
CA LYS A 35 17.01 7.79 15.47
C LYS A 35 18.45 7.31 15.65
N PRO A 36 18.70 6.00 15.62
CA PRO A 36 20.06 5.46 15.64
C PRO A 36 20.91 6.06 14.52
N SER A 37 22.21 6.24 14.78
CA SER A 37 23.12 6.89 13.82
C SER A 37 23.29 6.12 12.49
N TRP A 38 23.01 4.82 12.50
CA TRP A 38 23.04 3.95 11.33
C TRP A 38 21.81 4.12 10.41
N LEU A 39 20.74 4.75 10.91
CA LEU A 39 19.56 5.12 10.15
C LEU A 39 19.84 6.39 9.30
N LYS A 40 20.61 6.26 8.21
CA LYS A 40 20.92 7.36 7.28
C LYS A 40 20.60 6.95 5.86
N VAL A 41 19.79 7.74 5.14
CA VAL A 41 19.59 7.60 3.70
C VAL A 41 20.53 8.55 2.96
N LYS A 42 21.23 8.04 1.94
CA LYS A 42 21.92 8.90 1.00
C LYS A 42 20.91 9.48 0.03
N ALA A 43 20.84 10.80 -0.05
CA ALA A 43 20.03 11.48 -1.08
C ALA A 43 20.81 11.47 -2.40
N GLU A 44 20.73 10.40 -3.15
CA GLU A 44 21.30 10.31 -4.50
C GLU A 44 20.18 10.50 -5.53
N PHE A 45 20.24 11.60 -6.28
CA PHE A 45 19.35 11.89 -7.40
C PHE A 45 20.11 11.58 -8.70
N ASN A 46 19.93 10.38 -9.21
CA ASN A 46 20.54 9.98 -10.48
C ASN A 46 19.54 10.18 -11.65
N PRO A 47 19.97 9.98 -12.91
CA PRO A 47 19.09 10.12 -14.08
C PRO A 47 17.82 9.24 -14.02
N ASN A 48 17.88 8.06 -13.39
CA ASN A 48 16.72 7.18 -13.26
C ASN A 48 15.65 7.78 -12.35
N PHE A 49 16.04 8.44 -11.23
CA PHE A 49 15.11 9.14 -10.37
C PHE A 49 14.28 10.17 -11.15
N HIS A 50 14.95 11.00 -11.94
CA HIS A 50 14.27 12.02 -12.76
C HIS A 50 13.37 11.38 -13.80
N LYS A 51 13.79 10.30 -14.45
CA LYS A 51 12.99 9.56 -15.43
C LYS A 51 11.72 8.97 -14.80
N VAL A 52 11.83 8.33 -13.64
CA VAL A 52 10.66 7.79 -12.90
C VAL A 52 9.70 8.92 -12.54
N LYS A 53 10.21 10.02 -11.95
CA LYS A 53 9.41 11.19 -11.58
C LYS A 53 8.66 11.78 -12.78
N GLU A 54 9.32 11.94 -13.90
CA GLU A 54 8.73 12.46 -15.16
C GLU A 54 7.60 11.54 -15.65
N GLN A 55 7.80 10.21 -15.63
CA GLN A 55 6.77 9.25 -16.05
C GLN A 55 5.55 9.30 -15.14
N VAL A 56 5.75 9.32 -13.82
CA VAL A 56 4.66 9.43 -12.85
C VAL A 56 3.85 10.72 -13.07
N GLN A 57 4.53 11.87 -13.22
CA GLN A 57 3.87 13.17 -13.37
C GLN A 57 3.19 13.34 -14.73
N SER A 58 3.86 13.02 -15.83
CA SER A 58 3.33 13.20 -17.19
C SER A 58 2.12 12.31 -17.48
N LYS A 59 2.06 11.12 -16.84
CA LYS A 59 0.92 10.20 -16.98
C LYS A 59 -0.13 10.35 -15.86
N GLN A 60 0.04 11.34 -15.00
CA GLN A 60 -0.87 11.63 -13.87
C GLN A 60 -1.09 10.43 -12.93
N LEU A 61 -0.09 9.55 -12.81
CA LEU A 61 -0.13 8.39 -11.94
C LEU A 61 0.08 8.78 -10.48
N TYR A 62 -0.36 7.92 -9.58
CA TYR A 62 -0.09 8.03 -8.15
C TYR A 62 0.90 6.96 -7.71
N THR A 63 1.72 7.27 -6.72
CA THR A 63 2.66 6.32 -6.12
C THR A 63 2.55 6.35 -4.60
N VAL A 64 2.68 5.20 -3.97
CA VAL A 64 2.82 5.13 -2.51
C VAL A 64 4.07 5.89 -2.05
N CYS A 65 5.08 5.94 -2.91
CA CYS A 65 6.32 6.65 -2.61
C CYS A 65 6.09 8.13 -2.30
N GLU A 66 5.17 8.79 -3.03
CA GLU A 66 4.80 10.19 -2.80
C GLU A 66 3.72 10.31 -1.72
N GLU A 67 2.61 9.57 -1.85
CA GLU A 67 1.45 9.70 -0.96
C GLU A 67 1.73 9.28 0.49
N ALA A 68 2.59 8.28 0.70
CA ALA A 68 3.02 7.85 2.02
C ALA A 68 4.26 8.60 2.55
N HIS A 69 4.78 9.59 1.80
CA HIS A 69 6.03 10.27 2.14
C HIS A 69 7.17 9.29 2.43
N CYS A 70 7.34 8.29 1.55
CA CYS A 70 8.27 7.19 1.76
C CYS A 70 9.72 7.70 1.85
N PRO A 71 10.45 7.37 2.92
CA PRO A 71 11.84 7.81 3.08
C PRO A 71 12.78 7.23 2.03
N ASN A 72 12.41 6.11 1.44
CA ASN A 72 13.24 5.35 0.50
C ASN A 72 13.04 5.78 -0.97
N ILE A 73 12.20 6.82 -1.21
CA ILE A 73 11.85 7.27 -2.57
C ILE A 73 13.07 7.52 -3.45
N ASN A 74 14.10 8.16 -2.88
CA ASN A 74 15.32 8.51 -3.64
C ASN A 74 16.07 7.26 -4.10
N GLU A 75 16.21 6.27 -3.24
CA GLU A 75 16.90 5.02 -3.55
C GLU A 75 16.09 4.17 -4.53
N CYS A 76 14.79 3.94 -4.25
CA CYS A 76 13.93 3.13 -5.11
C CYS A 76 13.82 3.73 -6.52
N TRP A 77 13.56 5.03 -6.63
CA TRP A 77 13.43 5.69 -7.93
C TRP A 77 14.78 5.77 -8.66
N SER A 78 15.87 5.93 -7.94
CA SER A 78 17.22 5.85 -8.51
C SER A 78 17.57 4.45 -9.03
N ALA A 79 17.03 3.41 -8.39
CA ALA A 79 17.11 2.03 -8.87
C ALA A 79 16.10 1.72 -9.99
N GLY A 80 15.27 2.70 -10.41
CA GLY A 80 14.24 2.50 -11.43
C GLY A 80 13.00 1.75 -10.95
N THR A 81 12.74 1.73 -9.64
CA THR A 81 11.61 1.01 -9.04
C THR A 81 10.60 1.98 -8.44
N ALA A 82 9.31 1.77 -8.69
CA ALA A 82 8.22 2.51 -8.09
C ALA A 82 7.06 1.58 -7.73
N THR A 83 6.32 1.92 -6.67
CA THR A 83 5.06 1.26 -6.32
C THR A 83 3.91 2.15 -6.76
N PHE A 84 3.18 1.71 -7.79
CA PHE A 84 2.03 2.44 -8.29
C PHE A 84 0.82 2.24 -7.39
N MET A 85 0.10 3.35 -7.12
CA MET A 85 -1.11 3.34 -6.33
C MET A 85 -2.31 3.61 -7.25
N LEU A 86 -3.15 2.62 -7.43
CA LEU A 86 -4.30 2.66 -8.31
C LEU A 86 -5.53 3.29 -7.66
N MET A 87 -6.46 3.74 -8.50
CA MET A 87 -7.76 4.29 -8.12
C MET A 87 -7.70 5.63 -7.40
N GLY A 88 -6.63 6.38 -7.67
CA GLY A 88 -6.43 7.74 -7.16
C GLY A 88 -5.80 7.80 -5.76
N SER A 89 -5.86 8.99 -5.13
CA SER A 89 -5.17 9.31 -3.87
C SER A 89 -6.12 9.42 -2.67
N VAL A 90 -7.40 9.07 -2.81
CA VAL A 90 -8.38 9.21 -1.73
C VAL A 90 -8.92 7.84 -1.32
N CYS A 91 -8.62 7.43 -0.09
CA CYS A 91 -9.03 6.17 0.49
C CYS A 91 -10.37 6.31 1.23
N THR A 92 -11.25 5.32 1.09
CA THR A 92 -12.49 5.30 1.88
C THR A 92 -12.27 4.92 3.34
N ARG A 93 -11.07 4.44 3.71
CA ARG A 93 -10.72 4.01 5.07
C ARG A 93 -9.69 4.92 5.71
N ALA A 94 -9.66 4.93 7.06
CA ALA A 94 -8.85 5.82 7.88
C ALA A 94 -7.91 5.04 8.83
N CYS A 95 -7.02 4.22 8.29
CA CYS A 95 -6.00 3.54 9.08
C CYS A 95 -5.05 4.56 9.72
N LYS A 96 -4.77 4.42 11.03
CA LYS A 96 -4.04 5.43 11.80
C LYS A 96 -2.56 5.56 11.45
N PHE A 97 -1.96 4.52 10.89
CA PHE A 97 -0.56 4.55 10.43
C PHE A 97 -0.39 5.13 9.02
N CYS A 98 -1.49 5.24 8.26
CA CYS A 98 -1.45 5.60 6.84
C CYS A 98 -1.51 7.12 6.64
N SER A 99 -0.74 7.64 5.67
CA SER A 99 -0.71 9.08 5.32
C SER A 99 -1.65 9.43 4.18
N VAL A 100 -2.26 8.43 3.52
CA VAL A 100 -3.16 8.66 2.39
C VAL A 100 -4.40 9.43 2.83
N ASP A 101 -4.87 10.34 1.99
CA ASP A 101 -6.04 11.16 2.25
C ASP A 101 -7.31 10.32 2.38
N THR A 102 -8.17 10.66 3.33
CA THR A 102 -9.41 9.91 3.59
C THR A 102 -10.63 10.68 3.11
N GLY A 103 -11.48 10.02 2.32
CA GLY A 103 -12.72 10.60 1.81
C GLY A 103 -13.55 9.58 1.03
N ASN A 104 -14.57 10.07 0.33
CA ASN A 104 -15.38 9.23 -0.55
C ASN A 104 -15.23 9.70 -2.01
N PRO A 105 -14.62 8.91 -2.89
CA PRO A 105 -14.51 9.23 -4.31
C PRO A 105 -15.83 9.14 -5.09
N ASN A 106 -16.92 8.62 -4.48
CA ASN A 106 -18.24 8.51 -5.10
C ASN A 106 -18.22 7.79 -6.46
N GLY A 107 -17.53 6.67 -6.53
CA GLY A 107 -17.44 5.85 -7.74
C GLY A 107 -16.51 6.38 -8.83
N TRP A 108 -15.84 7.53 -8.62
CA TRP A 108 -14.90 8.06 -9.61
C TRP A 108 -13.74 7.09 -9.83
N LEU A 109 -13.43 6.83 -11.10
CA LEU A 109 -12.26 6.07 -11.56
C LEU A 109 -11.69 6.74 -12.81
N ASP A 110 -10.38 6.81 -12.89
CA ASP A 110 -9.68 7.19 -14.12
C ASP A 110 -9.64 5.98 -15.06
N LYS A 111 -10.35 6.07 -16.20
CA LYS A 111 -10.43 4.97 -17.18
C LYS A 111 -9.11 4.73 -17.91
N ASP A 112 -8.24 5.73 -17.98
CA ASP A 112 -6.96 5.67 -18.65
C ASP A 112 -5.83 5.20 -17.74
N GLU A 113 -6.04 5.17 -16.41
CA GLU A 113 -5.04 4.75 -15.41
C GLU A 113 -4.43 3.37 -15.72
N PRO A 114 -5.21 2.32 -16.08
CA PRO A 114 -4.66 1.01 -16.40
C PRO A 114 -3.65 1.04 -17.56
N LEU A 115 -4.01 1.74 -18.66
CA LEU A 115 -3.14 1.86 -19.82
C LEU A 115 -1.91 2.74 -19.52
N ASN A 116 -2.10 3.83 -18.80
CA ASN A 116 -1.02 4.74 -18.40
C ASN A 116 -0.01 4.04 -17.50
N THR A 117 -0.49 3.21 -16.57
CA THR A 117 0.36 2.40 -15.68
C THR A 117 1.16 1.37 -16.50
N ALA A 118 0.52 0.63 -17.41
CA ALA A 118 1.19 -0.35 -18.25
C ALA A 118 2.28 0.28 -19.14
N LYS A 119 2.01 1.45 -19.73
CA LYS A 119 3.00 2.23 -20.49
C LYS A 119 4.15 2.76 -19.61
N ALA A 120 3.88 3.13 -18.36
CA ALA A 120 4.93 3.55 -17.45
C ALA A 120 5.87 2.38 -17.13
N VAL A 121 5.33 1.19 -16.86
CA VAL A 121 6.10 -0.05 -16.66
C VAL A 121 6.99 -0.35 -17.86
N GLU A 122 6.45 -0.22 -19.09
CA GLU A 122 7.18 -0.43 -20.34
C GLU A 122 8.37 0.55 -20.50
N ILE A 123 8.10 1.86 -20.33
CA ILE A 123 9.14 2.90 -20.48
C ILE A 123 10.23 2.75 -19.42
N MET A 124 9.86 2.34 -18.21
CA MET A 124 10.79 2.09 -17.11
C MET A 124 11.52 0.75 -17.24
N LYS A 125 11.06 -0.14 -18.14
CA LYS A 125 11.60 -1.49 -18.37
C LYS A 125 11.68 -2.30 -17.09
N LEU A 126 10.61 -2.27 -16.28
CA LEU A 126 10.56 -2.97 -15.01
C LEU A 126 10.48 -4.48 -15.23
N LYS A 127 11.30 -5.24 -14.51
CA LYS A 127 11.19 -6.70 -14.43
C LYS A 127 10.21 -7.16 -13.35
N TYR A 128 9.96 -6.28 -12.39
CA TYR A 128 9.05 -6.51 -11.29
C TYR A 128 8.33 -5.20 -10.95
N VAL A 129 7.02 -5.24 -10.84
CA VAL A 129 6.21 -4.08 -10.47
C VAL A 129 5.30 -4.42 -9.32
N VAL A 130 5.25 -3.53 -8.34
CA VAL A 130 4.26 -3.59 -7.25
C VAL A 130 3.15 -2.61 -7.57
N LEU A 131 1.95 -3.12 -7.66
CA LEU A 131 0.71 -2.35 -7.72
C LEU A 131 0.06 -2.38 -6.35
N THR A 132 -0.40 -1.26 -5.87
CA THR A 132 -1.27 -1.17 -4.71
C THR A 132 -2.46 -0.29 -5.02
N SER A 133 -3.35 -0.11 -4.08
CA SER A 133 -4.48 0.80 -4.25
C SER A 133 -4.95 1.38 -2.92
N VAL A 134 -5.71 2.45 -3.00
CA VAL A 134 -6.59 2.89 -1.92
C VAL A 134 -7.75 1.91 -1.73
N ASN A 135 -8.34 1.84 -0.54
CA ASN A 135 -9.61 1.14 -0.36
C ASN A 135 -10.74 1.92 -1.03
N ARG A 136 -11.59 1.20 -1.74
CA ARG A 136 -12.71 1.73 -2.53
C ARG A 136 -14.02 1.04 -2.12
N ASP A 137 -14.39 1.23 -0.84
CA ASP A 137 -15.67 0.70 -0.31
C ASP A 137 -16.91 1.32 -0.98
N ASP A 138 -16.71 2.38 -1.77
CA ASP A 138 -17.71 3.03 -2.62
C ASP A 138 -17.96 2.30 -3.95
N LEU A 139 -17.11 1.33 -4.31
CA LEU A 139 -17.27 0.47 -5.48
C LEU A 139 -17.86 -0.89 -5.08
N PRO A 140 -18.78 -1.47 -5.89
CA PRO A 140 -19.41 -2.76 -5.56
C PRO A 140 -18.41 -3.91 -5.39
N ASP A 141 -17.37 -3.95 -6.24
CA ASP A 141 -16.32 -4.96 -6.26
C ASP A 141 -15.04 -4.54 -5.50
N GLY A 142 -15.07 -3.38 -4.81
CA GLY A 142 -13.89 -2.80 -4.16
C GLY A 142 -12.78 -2.38 -5.12
N GLY A 143 -13.06 -2.31 -6.44
CA GLY A 143 -12.11 -1.96 -7.50
C GLY A 143 -11.34 -3.15 -8.08
N ALA A 144 -11.75 -4.39 -7.79
CA ALA A 144 -11.08 -5.60 -8.26
C ALA A 144 -10.97 -5.67 -9.79
N GLN A 145 -12.02 -5.29 -10.53
CA GLN A 145 -12.00 -5.30 -11.99
C GLN A 145 -11.02 -4.26 -12.56
N HIS A 146 -10.97 -3.07 -11.97
CA HIS A 146 -10.02 -2.03 -12.39
C HIS A 146 -8.56 -2.46 -12.16
N PHE A 147 -8.31 -3.10 -11.03
CA PHE A 147 -7.02 -3.67 -10.70
C PHE A 147 -6.63 -4.78 -11.68
N ALA A 148 -7.53 -5.73 -11.94
CA ALA A 148 -7.31 -6.82 -12.88
C ALA A 148 -7.06 -6.35 -14.32
N ASN A 149 -7.77 -5.30 -14.77
CA ASN A 149 -7.54 -4.67 -16.07
C ASN A 149 -6.13 -4.08 -16.16
N THR A 150 -5.64 -3.45 -15.06
CA THR A 150 -4.28 -2.91 -15.02
C THR A 150 -3.24 -4.02 -15.13
N VAL A 151 -3.40 -5.12 -14.39
CA VAL A 151 -2.50 -6.28 -14.47
C VAL A 151 -2.48 -6.86 -15.88
N LYS A 152 -3.64 -7.09 -16.50
CA LYS A 152 -3.75 -7.61 -17.87
C LYS A 152 -3.02 -6.72 -18.87
N LEU A 153 -3.23 -5.41 -18.84
CA LEU A 153 -2.56 -4.48 -19.74
C LEU A 153 -1.04 -4.45 -19.52
N ILE A 154 -0.58 -4.59 -18.27
CA ILE A 154 0.86 -4.73 -18.01
C ILE A 154 1.38 -6.00 -18.65
N LYS A 155 0.72 -7.14 -18.47
CA LYS A 155 1.13 -8.42 -19.07
C LYS A 155 1.10 -8.41 -20.60
N ASP A 156 0.13 -7.73 -21.19
CA ASP A 156 0.01 -7.61 -22.66
C ASP A 156 1.16 -6.79 -23.27
N LEU A 157 1.52 -5.67 -22.61
CA LEU A 157 2.61 -4.79 -23.08
C LEU A 157 4.00 -5.25 -22.62
N ASN A 158 4.08 -5.94 -21.46
CA ASN A 158 5.31 -6.32 -20.79
C ASN A 158 5.21 -7.77 -20.28
N PRO A 159 5.21 -8.76 -21.15
CA PRO A 159 4.92 -10.17 -20.80
C PRO A 159 5.92 -10.75 -19.78
N ASP A 160 7.16 -10.27 -19.80
CA ASP A 160 8.23 -10.73 -18.90
C ASP A 160 8.25 -10.02 -17.54
N THR A 161 7.39 -9.01 -17.33
CA THR A 161 7.31 -8.30 -16.06
C THR A 161 6.47 -9.09 -15.05
N ALA A 162 7.06 -9.44 -13.90
CA ALA A 162 6.33 -10.01 -12.79
C ALA A 162 5.51 -8.92 -12.07
N VAL A 163 4.26 -9.24 -11.72
CA VAL A 163 3.33 -8.31 -11.09
C VAL A 163 2.95 -8.80 -9.70
N GLU A 164 3.24 -7.98 -8.70
CA GLU A 164 2.70 -8.10 -7.34
C GLU A 164 1.52 -7.14 -7.18
N ALA A 165 0.38 -7.65 -6.69
CA ALA A 165 -0.77 -6.84 -6.34
C ALA A 165 -0.95 -6.80 -4.83
N LEU A 166 -0.62 -5.66 -4.20
CA LEU A 166 -0.96 -5.38 -2.81
C LEU A 166 -2.37 -4.80 -2.75
N THR A 167 -3.32 -5.63 -2.35
CA THR A 167 -4.75 -5.40 -2.51
C THR A 167 -5.45 -4.91 -1.25
N PRO A 168 -6.61 -4.22 -1.38
CA PRO A 168 -7.57 -4.14 -0.28
C PRO A 168 -8.17 -5.52 0.01
N ASP A 169 -8.92 -5.62 1.12
CA ASP A 169 -9.57 -6.87 1.52
C ASP A 169 -10.84 -7.22 0.73
N PHE A 170 -11.27 -6.34 -0.18
CA PHE A 170 -12.51 -6.46 -0.96
C PHE A 170 -13.74 -6.83 -0.11
N LYS A 171 -13.77 -6.48 1.18
CA LYS A 171 -14.80 -6.90 2.16
C LYS A 171 -14.96 -8.43 2.25
N GLY A 172 -13.93 -9.20 1.90
CA GLY A 172 -13.96 -10.66 1.84
C GLY A 172 -14.78 -11.23 0.67
N LEU A 173 -15.12 -10.45 -0.36
CA LEU A 173 -15.89 -10.91 -1.52
C LEU A 173 -15.07 -11.88 -2.37
N SER A 174 -15.45 -13.17 -2.35
CA SER A 174 -14.75 -14.23 -3.11
C SER A 174 -14.68 -13.93 -4.60
N SER A 175 -15.74 -13.36 -5.21
CA SER A 175 -15.75 -12.99 -6.63
C SER A 175 -14.72 -11.92 -6.99
N SER A 176 -14.46 -10.97 -6.10
CA SER A 176 -13.43 -9.93 -6.29
C SER A 176 -12.02 -10.52 -6.16
N ILE A 177 -11.82 -11.42 -5.19
CA ILE A 177 -10.56 -12.16 -5.04
C ILE A 177 -10.30 -13.01 -6.27
N GLU A 178 -11.32 -13.76 -6.75
CA GLU A 178 -11.25 -14.61 -7.95
C GLU A 178 -10.88 -13.82 -9.20
N THR A 179 -11.52 -12.66 -9.40
CA THR A 179 -11.22 -11.76 -10.52
C THR A 179 -9.74 -11.39 -10.55
N LEU A 180 -9.16 -11.15 -9.39
CA LEU A 180 -7.77 -10.69 -9.30
C LEU A 180 -6.76 -11.84 -9.38
N VAL A 181 -6.95 -12.94 -8.65
CA VAL A 181 -5.98 -14.04 -8.67
C VAL A 181 -5.91 -14.77 -10.01
N ASN A 182 -6.92 -14.60 -10.89
CA ASN A 182 -6.96 -15.16 -12.23
C ASN A 182 -6.60 -14.16 -13.34
N CYS A 183 -6.19 -12.94 -13.01
CA CYS A 183 -5.85 -11.93 -14.03
C CYS A 183 -4.42 -12.04 -14.59
N GLY A 184 -3.60 -12.95 -14.06
CA GLY A 184 -2.23 -13.19 -14.54
C GLY A 184 -1.13 -12.61 -13.66
N LEU A 185 -1.42 -12.20 -12.43
CA LEU A 185 -0.41 -11.77 -11.46
C LEU A 185 0.38 -12.96 -10.89
N GLU A 186 1.61 -12.70 -10.44
CA GLU A 186 2.46 -13.69 -9.77
C GLU A 186 2.29 -13.68 -8.26
N VAL A 187 2.06 -12.50 -7.66
CA VAL A 187 1.97 -12.36 -6.21
C VAL A 187 0.68 -11.62 -5.84
N PHE A 188 -0.15 -12.27 -5.04
CA PHE A 188 -1.30 -11.65 -4.37
C PHE A 188 -0.91 -11.27 -2.95
N ALA A 189 -0.87 -9.99 -2.66
CA ALA A 189 -0.49 -9.49 -1.35
C ALA A 189 -1.64 -8.77 -0.66
N GLN A 190 -1.81 -9.03 0.63
CA GLN A 190 -2.69 -8.26 1.50
C GLN A 190 -2.08 -8.18 2.90
N ASN A 191 -1.82 -6.97 3.36
CA ASN A 191 -1.12 -6.75 4.61
C ASN A 191 -2.02 -6.99 5.83
N ILE A 192 -1.50 -7.77 6.80
CA ILE A 192 -2.11 -7.95 8.11
C ILE A 192 -1.85 -6.73 9.02
N GLU A 193 -0.77 -6.01 8.74
CA GLU A 193 -0.29 -4.75 9.32
C GLU A 193 0.14 -4.87 10.78
N THR A 194 -0.60 -5.54 11.64
CA THR A 194 -0.29 -5.66 13.07
C THR A 194 -0.93 -6.92 13.66
N VAL A 195 -0.62 -7.21 14.92
CA VAL A 195 -1.18 -8.34 15.67
C VAL A 195 -2.69 -8.16 15.95
N GLU A 196 -3.39 -9.24 16.22
CA GLU A 196 -4.85 -9.27 16.38
C GLU A 196 -5.37 -8.21 17.37
N ARG A 197 -4.80 -8.15 18.58
CA ARG A 197 -5.21 -7.20 19.64
C ARG A 197 -5.15 -5.73 19.19
N LEU A 198 -4.16 -5.37 18.36
CA LEU A 198 -3.93 -4.00 17.94
C LEU A 198 -4.70 -3.63 16.67
N THR A 199 -5.30 -4.59 15.97
CA THR A 199 -5.92 -4.38 14.65
C THR A 199 -6.84 -3.16 14.62
N HIS A 200 -7.84 -3.07 15.50
CA HIS A 200 -8.79 -1.94 15.51
C HIS A 200 -8.24 -0.68 16.17
N GLN A 201 -7.09 -0.76 16.82
CA GLN A 201 -6.38 0.43 17.31
C GLN A 201 -5.53 1.08 16.22
N VAL A 202 -5.09 0.32 15.23
CA VAL A 202 -4.13 0.70 14.19
C VAL A 202 -4.80 0.84 12.83
N ARG A 203 -5.64 -0.12 12.45
CA ARG A 203 -6.35 -0.17 11.17
C ARG A 203 -7.74 0.48 11.26
N ASP A 204 -8.34 0.76 10.11
CA ASP A 204 -9.75 1.15 10.02
C ASP A 204 -10.65 0.06 10.63
N ILE A 205 -11.77 0.47 11.23
CA ILE A 205 -12.70 -0.46 11.91
C ILE A 205 -13.26 -1.55 10.98
N ARG A 206 -13.28 -1.33 9.68
CA ARG A 206 -13.72 -2.29 8.64
C ARG A 206 -12.64 -3.29 8.25
N ALA A 207 -11.40 -3.09 8.68
CA ALA A 207 -10.30 -4.01 8.41
C ALA A 207 -10.13 -4.99 9.57
N GLY A 208 -10.27 -6.28 9.29
CA GLY A 208 -10.19 -7.35 10.30
C GLY A 208 -8.91 -8.17 10.20
N TYR A 209 -8.41 -8.66 11.35
CA TYR A 209 -7.30 -9.60 11.40
C TYR A 209 -7.68 -10.92 10.72
N GLN A 210 -8.77 -11.56 11.19
CA GLN A 210 -9.26 -12.80 10.61
C GLN A 210 -9.64 -12.62 9.13
N GLN A 211 -10.28 -11.51 8.77
CA GLN A 211 -10.62 -11.22 7.37
C GLN A 211 -9.39 -11.20 6.47
N THR A 212 -8.24 -10.68 6.94
CA THR A 212 -6.99 -10.71 6.16
C THR A 212 -6.49 -12.15 5.96
N LEU A 213 -6.53 -12.98 7.02
CA LEU A 213 -6.18 -14.40 6.91
C LEU A 213 -7.10 -15.14 5.94
N ASP A 214 -8.41 -14.90 6.03
CA ASP A 214 -9.42 -15.52 5.15
C ASP A 214 -9.22 -15.14 3.68
N VAL A 215 -8.92 -13.86 3.38
CA VAL A 215 -8.65 -13.39 2.01
C VAL A 215 -7.39 -14.02 1.43
N LEU A 216 -6.31 -14.13 2.22
CA LEU A 216 -5.08 -14.80 1.79
C LEU A 216 -5.28 -16.30 1.57
N ALA A 217 -6.00 -16.98 2.47
CA ALA A 217 -6.33 -18.40 2.33
C ALA A 217 -7.25 -18.64 1.11
N GLU A 218 -8.25 -17.79 0.90
CA GLU A 218 -9.17 -17.89 -0.23
C GLU A 218 -8.45 -17.66 -1.57
N SER A 219 -7.52 -16.69 -1.64
CA SER A 219 -6.72 -16.46 -2.85
C SER A 219 -5.89 -17.70 -3.21
N LYS A 220 -5.30 -18.35 -2.22
CA LYS A 220 -4.54 -19.60 -2.38
C LYS A 220 -5.43 -20.79 -2.77
N ARG A 221 -6.65 -20.85 -2.23
CA ARG A 221 -7.64 -21.87 -2.56
C ARG A 221 -8.10 -21.77 -4.02
N ILE A 222 -8.35 -20.53 -4.50
CA ILE A 222 -8.81 -20.29 -5.88
C ILE A 222 -7.68 -20.56 -6.89
N ASN A 223 -6.48 -20.05 -6.61
CA ASN A 223 -5.33 -20.26 -7.47
C ASN A 223 -4.10 -20.72 -6.65
N PRO A 224 -3.87 -22.03 -6.52
CA PRO A 224 -2.74 -22.57 -5.74
C PRO A 224 -1.36 -22.18 -6.26
N LYS A 225 -1.25 -21.68 -7.50
CA LYS A 225 0.02 -21.27 -8.10
C LYS A 225 0.42 -19.84 -7.75
N VAL A 226 -0.54 -18.99 -7.38
CA VAL A 226 -0.24 -17.61 -6.98
C VAL A 226 0.54 -17.63 -5.66
N LEU A 227 1.58 -16.81 -5.55
CA LEU A 227 2.27 -16.60 -4.29
C LEU A 227 1.45 -15.63 -3.44
N THR A 228 1.21 -16.00 -2.18
CA THR A 228 0.54 -15.12 -1.22
C THR A 228 1.57 -14.40 -0.36
N LYS A 229 1.36 -13.10 -0.17
CA LYS A 229 2.27 -12.25 0.60
C LYS A 229 1.52 -11.39 1.60
N THR A 230 2.14 -11.16 2.75
CA THR A 230 1.65 -10.21 3.75
C THR A 230 2.79 -9.41 4.36
N SER A 231 2.46 -8.33 5.05
CA SER A 231 3.41 -7.53 5.82
C SER A 231 2.88 -7.24 7.21
N ILE A 232 3.79 -7.23 8.19
CA ILE A 232 3.54 -6.78 9.55
C ILE A 232 4.46 -5.60 9.87
N ILE A 233 3.90 -4.58 10.53
CA ILE A 233 4.61 -3.38 10.95
C ILE A 233 4.85 -3.50 12.46
N LEU A 234 6.11 -3.48 12.88
CA LEU A 234 6.50 -3.57 14.28
C LEU A 234 6.73 -2.18 14.91
N GLY A 235 6.57 -2.09 16.22
CA GLY A 235 6.74 -0.86 17.00
C GLY A 235 5.43 -0.12 17.28
N LEU A 236 4.29 -0.83 17.22
CA LEU A 236 2.96 -0.30 17.52
C LEU A 236 2.47 -0.69 18.92
N GLY A 237 3.28 -1.46 19.69
CA GLY A 237 2.97 -1.90 21.05
C GLY A 237 2.57 -3.38 21.16
N GLU A 238 2.94 -4.17 20.16
CA GLU A 238 2.87 -5.63 20.15
C GLU A 238 3.90 -6.24 21.10
N THR A 239 3.63 -7.46 21.58
CA THR A 239 4.56 -8.30 22.33
C THR A 239 5.16 -9.38 21.43
N ASP A 240 6.33 -9.92 21.81
CA ASP A 240 6.98 -11.00 21.05
C ASP A 240 6.06 -12.22 20.89
N SER A 241 5.30 -12.58 21.93
CA SER A 241 4.35 -13.70 21.87
C SER A 241 3.20 -13.45 20.89
N GLU A 242 2.73 -12.21 20.74
CA GLU A 242 1.69 -11.85 19.76
C GLU A 242 2.23 -11.89 18.34
N ILE A 243 3.49 -11.47 18.14
CA ILE A 243 4.17 -11.59 16.85
C ILE A 243 4.30 -13.06 16.46
N GLU A 244 4.79 -13.90 17.38
CA GLU A 244 4.92 -15.34 17.17
C GLU A 244 3.56 -15.99 16.84
N GLN A 245 2.51 -15.64 17.57
CA GLN A 245 1.15 -16.12 17.29
C GLN A 245 0.71 -15.71 15.89
N THR A 246 0.94 -14.45 15.50
CA THR A 246 0.59 -13.95 14.16
C THR A 246 1.33 -14.72 13.07
N LEU A 247 2.62 -14.97 13.23
CA LEU A 247 3.42 -15.76 12.28
C LEU A 247 2.91 -17.20 12.18
N ASN A 248 2.52 -17.82 13.31
CA ASN A 248 1.91 -19.14 13.31
C ASN A 248 0.56 -19.18 12.59
N ASP A 249 -0.27 -18.15 12.75
CA ASP A 249 -1.56 -18.05 12.06
C ASP A 249 -1.37 -17.87 10.55
N LEU A 250 -0.39 -17.06 10.12
CA LEU A 250 -0.02 -16.94 8.71
C LEU A 250 0.48 -18.27 8.12
N ALA A 251 1.32 -18.99 8.85
CA ALA A 251 1.82 -20.31 8.42
C ALA A 251 0.68 -21.33 8.28
N LYS A 252 -0.27 -21.39 9.23
CA LYS A 252 -1.47 -22.25 9.16
C LYS A 252 -2.33 -21.93 7.92
N ASN A 253 -2.41 -20.67 7.52
CA ASN A 253 -3.13 -20.21 6.32
C ASN A 253 -2.28 -20.32 5.04
N LYS A 254 -1.10 -20.97 5.10
CA LYS A 254 -0.20 -21.23 3.97
C LYS A 254 0.24 -19.96 3.22
N VAL A 255 0.47 -18.88 3.94
CA VAL A 255 1.04 -17.67 3.37
C VAL A 255 2.50 -17.93 3.00
N ASP A 256 2.87 -17.63 1.74
CA ASP A 256 4.18 -17.96 1.20
C ASP A 256 5.26 -16.98 1.64
N ILE A 257 4.93 -15.68 1.74
CA ILE A 257 5.90 -14.60 1.98
C ILE A 257 5.39 -13.69 3.09
N VAL A 258 6.22 -13.48 4.11
CA VAL A 258 5.98 -12.49 5.16
C VAL A 258 7.11 -11.48 5.15
N THR A 259 6.76 -10.19 5.09
CA THR A 259 7.72 -9.11 5.26
C THR A 259 7.49 -8.42 6.60
N ILE A 260 8.57 -8.01 7.24
CA ILE A 260 8.53 -7.35 8.54
C ILE A 260 9.13 -5.95 8.36
N GLY A 261 8.34 -4.93 8.66
CA GLY A 261 8.74 -3.54 8.58
C GLY A 261 8.68 -2.85 9.93
N GLN A 262 9.35 -1.71 10.06
CA GLN A 262 9.27 -0.87 11.25
C GLN A 262 8.26 0.26 11.04
N TYR A 263 7.46 0.57 12.06
CA TYR A 263 6.60 1.74 12.08
C TYR A 263 7.44 3.02 12.08
N LEU A 264 7.20 3.87 11.08
CA LEU A 264 7.74 5.22 11.02
C LEU A 264 6.57 6.20 11.15
N SER A 265 6.51 6.95 12.26
CA SER A 265 5.51 8.00 12.40
C SER A 265 5.76 9.13 11.40
N LEU A 266 4.74 9.95 11.10
CA LEU A 266 4.89 11.12 10.21
C LEU A 266 5.97 12.09 10.68
N ILE A 267 6.20 12.19 11.99
CA ILE A 267 7.29 13.00 12.56
C ILE A 267 8.67 12.46 12.10
N HIS A 268 8.80 11.13 12.01
CA HIS A 268 10.02 10.50 11.52
C HIS A 268 10.21 10.66 10.01
N ILE A 269 9.11 10.79 9.26
CA ILE A 269 9.11 10.92 7.80
C ILE A 269 9.38 12.36 7.38
N SER A 270 8.87 13.34 8.13
CA SER A 270 8.98 14.77 7.80
C SER A 270 10.33 15.42 8.10
N GLU A 271 11.26 14.72 8.77
CA GLU A 271 12.65 15.18 8.92
C GLU A 271 13.51 14.66 7.77
N PRO A 272 13.75 15.46 6.71
CA PRO A 272 14.34 14.98 5.45
C PRO A 272 15.81 14.57 5.53
N THR A 273 16.47 14.78 6.67
CA THR A 273 17.93 14.64 6.75
C THR A 273 18.41 13.31 7.34
N ARG A 274 17.53 12.39 7.79
CA ARG A 274 18.00 11.24 8.59
C ARG A 274 17.09 10.02 8.55
N GLN A 275 16.72 9.53 7.37
CA GLN A 275 15.95 8.30 7.30
C GLN A 275 16.79 7.19 6.68
N SER A 276 16.60 5.99 7.18
CA SER A 276 17.29 4.81 6.70
C SER A 276 16.32 3.69 6.41
N LEU A 277 16.77 2.87 5.55
CA LEU A 277 16.25 1.57 5.21
C LEU A 277 16.50 0.57 6.34
N ILE A 278 15.53 -0.24 6.63
CA ILE A 278 15.70 -1.59 7.12
C ILE A 278 15.25 -2.52 6.01
#